data_c130663def06b0e2828094919b2fc41d
#
_entry.id   c130663def06b0e2828094919b2fc41d
#
_cell.length_a   1.000
_cell.length_b   1.000
_cell.length_c   1.000
_cell.angle_alpha   90.00
_cell.angle_beta   90.00
_cell.angle_gamma   90.00
#
_symmetry.space_group_name_H-M   'P 1'
#
loop_
_entity.id
_entity.type
_entity.pdbx_description
1 polymer ?
#
loop_
_entity_poly.entity_id
_entity_poly.type
_entity_poly.pdbx_seq_one_letter_code
_entity_poly.pdbx_strand_id
1 'polypeptide(L)'
;HPDQDLRGDSERDLAYEAANYYSDFDVALNNACADKLMRQLRRFAVEHREKELNWIGCGYKYYIEFNYETNEIYTDWHCAYRQFGGIFFDSEATAELAIETFRDELLWYFTEYEDSL
;
A
#
# COMPACT_ATOMS: atom_id res chain seq x y z
N HIS A 1 -12.97 21.76 1.72
CA HIS A 1 -13.60 21.99 1.61
C HIS A 1 -14.24 21.86 1.93
N PRO A 2 -14.07 21.50 2.08
CA PRO A 2 -14.90 21.31 2.05
C PRO A 2 -15.71 21.31 1.74
N ASP A 3 -15.95 21.03 1.47
CA ASP A 3 -16.83 21.01 0.94
C ASP A 3 -17.35 21.22 0.57
N GLN A 4 -17.33 20.95 0.19
CA GLN A 4 -17.97 21.18 -0.46
C GLN A 4 -18.48 21.35 -0.95
N ASP A 5 -18.42 21.22 -1.16
CA ASP A 5 -19.01 21.38 -1.87
C ASP A 5 -19.28 21.59 -2.21
N LEU A 6 -19.24 21.35 -2.46
CA LEU A 6 -19.67 21.53 -3.11
C LEU A 6 -19.94 21.67 -3.56
N ARG A 7 -20.03 21.51 -3.75
CA ARG A 7 -20.49 21.62 -4.45
C ARG A 7 -20.93 21.73 -4.88
N GLY A 8 -20.90 21.43 -4.94
CA GLY A 8 -21.39 21.49 -5.52
C GLY A 8 -21.66 21.33 -6.02
N ASP A 9 -22.07 21.19 -6.21
CA ASP A 9 -22.32 20.95 -6.81
C ASP A 9 -22.46 20.63 -7.31
N SER A 10 -22.60 20.25 -7.61
CA SER A 10 -22.67 19.81 -8.16
C SER A 10 -22.54 19.25 -8.42
N GLU A 11 -22.49 19.02 -8.34
CA GLU A 11 -22.33 18.54 -8.51
C GLU A 11 -22.06 18.04 -8.52
N ARG A 12 -22.33 18.00 -8.72
CA ARG A 12 -22.11 17.60 -8.87
C ARG A 12 -22.16 17.13 -9.47
N ASP A 13 -22.18 17.20 -9.81
CA ASP A 13 -22.09 16.81 -10.51
C ASP A 13 -21.90 16.34 -11.01
N LEU A 14 -21.98 16.00 -11.43
CA LEU A 14 -21.63 15.55 -11.88
C LEU A 14 -21.33 14.85 -12.13
N ALA A 15 -21.47 14.54 -12.42
CA ALA A 15 -21.02 14.05 -12.49
C ALA A 15 -20.51 13.66 -12.43
N TYR A 16 -20.78 13.85 -12.04
CA TYR A 16 -20.12 13.71 -11.80
C TYR A 16 -19.89 12.95 -12.06
N GLU A 17 -19.96 13.02 -12.69
CA GLU A 17 -19.62 12.45 -13.08
C GLU A 17 -19.42 11.27 -12.86
N ALA A 18 -19.20 11.30 -12.97
CA ALA A 18 -18.99 9.91 -13.06
C ALA A 18 -19.13 9.23 -11.73
N ALA A 19 -19.55 7.99 -11.70
CA ALA A 19 -19.87 7.31 -10.48
C ALA A 19 -18.66 7.09 -9.58
N ASN A 20 -17.46 7.13 -10.14
CA ASN A 20 -16.23 6.88 -9.38
C ASN A 20 -15.57 8.13 -8.87
N TYR A 21 -16.30 9.18 -8.85
CA TYR A 21 -15.76 10.45 -8.44
C TYR A 21 -15.58 10.49 -6.93
N TYR A 22 -14.40 10.90 -6.50
CA TYR A 22 -14.10 11.12 -5.09
C TYR A 22 -13.96 12.60 -4.83
N SER A 23 -14.48 13.06 -3.71
CA SER A 23 -14.25 14.43 -3.28
C SER A 23 -12.79 14.59 -2.88
N ASP A 24 -12.33 15.84 -2.80
CA ASP A 24 -10.97 16.12 -2.34
C ASP A 24 -10.75 15.55 -0.94
N PHE A 25 -11.78 15.64 -0.10
CA PHE A 25 -11.66 15.10 1.25
C PHE A 25 -11.48 13.58 1.22
N ASP A 26 -12.26 12.89 0.40
CA ASP A 26 -12.15 11.43 0.30
C ASP A 26 -10.79 11.01 -0.22
N VAL A 27 -10.28 11.75 -1.19
CA VAL A 27 -8.96 11.49 -1.75
C VAL A 27 -7.89 11.66 -0.67
N ALA A 28 -7.97 12.76 0.07
CA ALA A 28 -7.01 13.02 1.14
C ALA A 28 -7.09 11.94 2.21
N LEU A 29 -8.29 11.49 2.54
CA LEU A 29 -8.45 10.44 3.55
C LEU A 29 -7.86 9.13 3.07
N ASN A 30 -8.12 8.75 1.82
CA ASN A 30 -7.57 7.54 1.25
C ASN A 30 -6.05 7.57 1.23
N ASN A 31 -5.48 8.71 0.85
CA ASN A 31 -4.03 8.85 0.84
C ASN A 31 -3.46 8.77 2.25
N ALA A 32 -4.14 9.34 3.23
CA ALA A 32 -3.69 9.27 4.62
C ALA A 32 -3.71 7.83 5.12
N CYS A 33 -4.73 7.06 4.75
CA CYS A 33 -4.81 5.65 5.13
C CYS A 33 -3.69 4.84 4.47
N ALA A 34 -3.42 5.10 3.21
CA ALA A 34 -2.34 4.42 2.51
C ALA A 34 -0.99 4.74 3.13
N ASP A 35 -0.76 6.01 3.47
CA ASP A 35 0.48 6.42 4.12
C ASP A 35 0.63 5.75 5.48
N LYS A 36 -0.46 5.66 6.24
CA LYS A 36 -0.42 5.00 7.53
C LYS A 36 -0.04 3.54 7.40
N LEU A 37 -0.62 2.85 6.42
CA LEU A 37 -0.31 1.44 6.18
C LEU A 37 1.17 1.28 5.84
N MET A 38 1.71 2.15 4.99
CA MET A 38 3.12 2.08 4.63
C MET A 38 4.01 2.29 5.83
N ARG A 39 3.67 3.24 6.70
CA ARG A 39 4.46 3.47 7.92
C ARG A 39 4.40 2.28 8.85
N GLN A 40 3.23 1.66 8.98
CA GLN A 40 3.08 0.48 9.83
C GLN A 40 3.88 -0.70 9.28
N LEU A 41 3.89 -0.89 7.98
CA LEU A 41 4.65 -1.97 7.36
C LEU A 41 6.14 -1.75 7.51
N ARG A 42 6.62 -0.51 7.35
CA ARG A 42 8.03 -0.21 7.54
C ARG A 42 8.45 -0.50 8.98
N ARG A 43 7.62 -0.08 9.93
CA ARG A 43 7.93 -0.35 11.33
C ARG A 43 7.95 -1.85 11.60
N PHE A 44 6.96 -2.57 11.09
CA PHE A 44 6.89 -4.01 11.26
C PHE A 44 8.14 -4.68 10.72
N ALA A 45 8.58 -4.28 9.53
CA ALA A 45 9.75 -4.87 8.90
C ALA A 45 11.00 -4.66 9.76
N VAL A 46 11.15 -3.48 10.36
CA VAL A 46 12.32 -3.18 11.20
C VAL A 46 12.23 -3.91 12.53
N GLU A 47 11.06 -3.90 13.15
CA GLU A 47 10.90 -4.48 14.48
C GLU A 47 11.04 -5.99 14.48
N HIS A 48 10.68 -6.64 13.37
CA HIS A 48 10.78 -8.11 13.28
C HIS A 48 12.03 -8.57 12.57
N ARG A 49 12.94 -7.66 12.28
CA ARG A 49 14.17 -8.00 11.57
C ARG A 49 15.13 -8.71 12.53
N GLU A 50 15.60 -9.87 12.09
CA GLU A 50 16.57 -10.64 12.85
C GLU A 50 17.98 -10.50 12.32
N LYS A 51 18.12 -10.00 11.08
CA LYS A 51 19.42 -9.76 10.49
C LYS A 51 19.33 -8.54 9.61
N GLU A 52 20.48 -7.95 9.33
CA GLU A 52 20.52 -6.76 8.50
C GLU A 52 20.34 -7.11 7.05
N LEU A 53 19.72 -6.20 6.31
CA LEU A 53 19.57 -6.35 4.88
C LEU A 53 20.88 -5.97 4.20
N ASN A 54 21.40 -6.87 3.38
CA ASN A 54 22.65 -6.65 2.69
C ASN A 54 22.38 -6.53 1.20
N TRP A 55 22.58 -5.34 0.65
CA TRP A 55 22.27 -5.07 -0.74
C TRP A 55 23.45 -5.35 -1.67
N ILE A 56 24.64 -5.60 -1.13
CA ILE A 56 25.81 -5.90 -1.93
C ILE A 56 26.02 -7.40 -2.04
N GLY A 57 25.59 -8.14 -1.04
CA GLY A 57 25.73 -9.58 -1.03
C GLY A 57 24.56 -10.30 -1.67
N CYS A 58 24.50 -11.61 -1.45
CA CYS A 58 23.51 -12.49 -2.04
C CYS A 58 22.33 -12.77 -1.13
N GLY A 59 22.16 -12.01 -0.07
CA GLY A 59 21.01 -12.23 0.82
C GLY A 59 19.71 -11.88 0.14
N TYR A 60 18.70 -12.72 0.30
CA TYR A 60 17.38 -12.44 -0.25
C TYR A 60 16.68 -11.43 0.63
N LYS A 61 16.03 -10.44 0.00
CA LYS A 61 15.20 -9.46 0.67
C LYS A 61 13.79 -9.64 0.13
N TYR A 62 12.83 -9.83 1.01
CA TYR A 62 11.48 -10.22 0.64
C TYR A 62 10.55 -9.01 0.68
N TYR A 63 9.60 -8.99 -0.22
CA TYR A 63 8.64 -7.90 -0.29
C TYR A 63 7.26 -8.47 -0.64
N ILE A 64 6.24 -7.64 -0.48
CA ILE A 64 4.85 -8.03 -0.67
C ILE A 64 4.38 -7.56 -2.03
N GLU A 65 3.71 -8.45 -2.75
CA GLU A 65 3.13 -8.14 -4.04
C GLU A 65 1.72 -8.66 -4.14
N PHE A 66 0.99 -8.16 -5.12
CA PHE A 66 -0.37 -8.59 -5.36
C PHE A 66 -0.50 -9.05 -6.80
N ASN A 67 -1.13 -10.21 -6.98
CA ASN A 67 -1.39 -10.75 -8.31
C ASN A 67 -2.83 -10.44 -8.67
N TYR A 68 -3.02 -9.55 -9.63
CA TYR A 68 -4.37 -9.12 -10.03
C TYR A 68 -5.12 -10.18 -10.83
N GLU A 69 -4.42 -11.19 -11.34
CA GLU A 69 -5.09 -12.28 -12.06
C GLU A 69 -5.71 -13.27 -11.10
N THR A 70 -5.06 -13.54 -9.97
CA THR A 70 -5.55 -14.48 -8.98
C THR A 70 -6.14 -13.81 -7.75
N ASN A 71 -5.96 -12.49 -7.63
CA ASN A 71 -6.40 -11.71 -6.47
C ASN A 71 -5.75 -12.19 -5.18
N GLU A 72 -4.47 -12.51 -5.25
CA GLU A 72 -3.74 -13.03 -4.10
C GLU A 72 -2.61 -12.11 -3.72
N ILE A 73 -2.42 -11.95 -2.41
CA ILE A 73 -1.25 -11.28 -1.86
C ILE A 73 -0.18 -12.34 -1.66
N TYR A 74 1.03 -12.06 -2.13
CA TYR A 74 2.09 -13.04 -1.99
C TYR A 74 3.42 -12.32 -1.76
N THR A 75 4.46 -13.10 -1.46
CA THR A 75 5.80 -12.58 -1.24
C THR A 75 6.68 -12.93 -2.43
N ASP A 76 7.63 -12.05 -2.71
CA ASP A 76 8.67 -12.30 -3.70
C ASP A 76 9.97 -11.74 -3.15
N TRP A 77 11.07 -11.88 -3.88
CA TRP A 77 12.35 -11.51 -3.32
C TRP A 77 13.29 -10.96 -4.38
N HIS A 78 14.25 -10.16 -3.90
CA HIS A 78 15.37 -9.66 -4.70
C HIS A 78 16.65 -9.88 -3.94
N CYS A 79 17.75 -9.98 -4.68
CA CYS A 79 19.07 -10.01 -4.06
C CYS A 79 19.76 -8.65 -4.15
N ALA A 80 19.86 -8.12 -5.36
CA ALA A 80 20.67 -6.94 -5.62
C ALA A 80 19.85 -5.72 -6.03
N TYR A 81 18.56 -5.87 -6.20
CA TYR A 81 17.71 -4.77 -6.66
C TYR A 81 16.88 -4.24 -5.52
N ARG A 82 16.81 -2.92 -5.43
CA ARG A 82 16.02 -2.25 -4.42
C ARG A 82 15.03 -1.31 -5.09
N GLN A 83 13.76 -1.60 -4.95
CA GLN A 83 12.71 -0.76 -5.53
C GLN A 83 12.64 0.56 -4.80
N PHE A 84 12.45 1.63 -5.56
CA PHE A 84 12.25 2.94 -4.96
C PHE A 84 10.97 2.90 -4.11
N GLY A 85 11.10 3.29 -2.85
CA GLY A 85 9.97 3.27 -1.94
C GLY A 85 9.57 1.89 -1.45
N GLY A 86 10.34 0.86 -1.78
CA GLY A 86 9.98 -0.50 -1.39
C GLY A 86 10.17 -0.76 0.10
N ILE A 87 9.41 -1.72 0.60
CA ILE A 87 9.52 -2.18 1.98
C ILE A 87 9.99 -3.62 1.92
N PHE A 88 11.10 -3.91 2.59
CA PHE A 88 11.75 -5.20 2.48
C PHE A 88 11.87 -5.86 3.84
N PHE A 89 11.69 -7.17 3.85
CA PHE A 89 11.77 -8.00 5.02
C PHE A 89 12.98 -8.93 4.90
N ASP A 90 13.52 -9.33 6.03
CA ASP A 90 14.74 -10.14 6.03
C ASP A 90 14.48 -11.62 5.78
N SER A 91 13.22 -12.06 5.84
CA SER A 91 12.89 -13.45 5.59
C SER A 91 11.48 -13.55 5.04
N GLU A 92 11.21 -14.66 4.36
CA GLU A 92 9.88 -14.93 3.85
C GLU A 92 8.88 -15.06 5.00
N ALA A 93 9.29 -15.68 6.08
CA ALA A 93 8.41 -15.88 7.24
C ALA A 93 7.95 -14.53 7.80
N THR A 94 8.85 -13.57 7.91
CA THR A 94 8.51 -12.25 8.42
C THR A 94 7.58 -11.52 7.45
N ALA A 95 7.84 -11.63 6.16
CA ALA A 95 6.98 -11.02 5.15
C ALA A 95 5.58 -11.62 5.20
N GLU A 96 5.49 -12.93 5.35
CA GLU A 96 4.18 -13.58 5.44
C GLU A 96 3.46 -13.22 6.73
N LEU A 97 4.19 -13.05 7.80
CA LEU A 97 3.58 -12.59 9.05
C LEU A 97 3.00 -11.19 8.89
N ALA A 98 3.69 -10.33 8.16
CA ALA A 98 3.18 -9.00 7.87
C ALA A 98 1.89 -9.08 7.04
N ILE A 99 1.83 -9.97 6.07
CA ILE A 99 0.62 -10.17 5.29
C ILE A 99 -0.54 -10.58 6.20
N GLU A 100 -0.29 -11.53 7.09
CA GLU A 100 -1.32 -11.99 8.02
C GLU A 100 -1.80 -10.84 8.92
N THR A 101 -0.85 -10.08 9.45
CA THR A 101 -1.17 -9.01 10.39
C THR A 101 -1.98 -7.89 9.74
N PHE A 102 -1.65 -7.56 8.49
CA PHE A 102 -2.25 -6.40 7.80
C PHE A 102 -3.10 -6.82 6.60
N ARG A 103 -3.66 -8.03 6.62
CA ARG A 103 -4.33 -8.58 5.44
C ARG A 103 -5.45 -7.70 4.94
N ASP A 104 -6.32 -7.23 5.82
CA ASP A 104 -7.47 -6.43 5.39
C ASP A 104 -7.02 -5.10 4.81
N GLU A 105 -6.03 -4.47 5.45
CA GLU A 105 -5.51 -3.20 4.96
C GLU A 105 -4.79 -3.36 3.63
N LEU A 106 -4.05 -4.47 3.48
CA LEU A 106 -3.36 -4.75 2.22
C LEU A 106 -4.35 -5.02 1.10
N LEU A 107 -5.41 -5.77 1.38
CA LEU A 107 -6.44 -6.01 0.38
C LEU A 107 -7.09 -4.71 -0.05
N TRP A 108 -7.43 -3.86 0.92
CA TRP A 108 -7.97 -2.55 0.60
C TRP A 108 -7.00 -1.76 -0.28
N TYR A 109 -5.72 -1.77 0.06
CA TYR A 109 -4.73 -1.00 -0.67
C TYR A 109 -4.63 -1.46 -2.13
N PHE A 110 -4.62 -2.76 -2.35
CA PHE A 110 -4.42 -3.28 -3.71
C PHE A 110 -5.70 -3.28 -4.54
N THR A 111 -6.88 -3.33 -3.92
CA THR A 111 -8.12 -3.49 -4.68
C THR A 111 -9.00 -2.25 -4.67
N GLU A 112 -8.89 -1.37 -3.69
CA GLU A 112 -9.81 -0.25 -3.55
C GLU A 112 -9.14 1.11 -3.47
N TYR A 113 -7.89 1.17 -3.04
CA TYR A 113 -7.21 2.45 -2.92
C TYR A 113 -7.01 3.05 -4.30
N GLU A 114 -7.43 4.28 -4.44
CA GLU A 114 -7.20 5.01 -5.66
C GLU A 114 -6.42 6.26 -5.36
N ASP A 115 -5.30 6.32 -6.03
CA ASP A 115 -4.40 7.42 -5.97
C ASP A 115 -5.02 8.54 -6.79
N SER A 116 -5.33 9.62 -6.18
CA SER A 116 -5.89 10.72 -6.92
C SER A 116 -4.78 11.54 -7.53
N LEU A 117 -4.92 11.83 -8.74
CA LEU A 117 -3.86 12.57 -9.42
C LEU A 117 -4.28 13.97 -9.81
#